data_574a9de45ba50b47079c445c0c850fca
#
_entry.id   574a9de45ba50b47079c445c0c850fca
#
_cell.length_a   1.000
_cell.length_b   1.000
_cell.length_c   1.000
_cell.angle_alpha   90.00
_cell.angle_beta   90.00
_cell.angle_gamma   90.00
#
_symmetry.space_group_name_H-M   'P 1'
#
loop_
_entity.id
_entity.type
_entity.pdbx_description
1 polymer ?
#
loop_
_entity_poly.entity_id
_entity_poly.type
_entity_poly.pdbx_seq_one_letter_code
_entity_poly.pdbx_strand_id
1 'polypeptide(L)'
;MTLRIAKVLLVFAVSLFYSLVVLNNTTDYNSNFQFIRHVLMMDSTFPGNRGMWRALNSPAWHTMFYLLIIAWEGTTMALLWWGGLRLARTLHRPAATFNRAKTLAIAALTLGMLMWLVAFLTVGGEWFLMWQSRQWNGQDTAFRMFTVIGVVLLLVAQPESESQPEASFSRTRDQLASEISRPPDSRKALCLPPLAHLGDAG
;
A
#
# COMPACT_ATOMS: atom_id res chain seq x y z
N MET A 1 18.22 6.52 -2.16
CA MET A 1 17.75 6.96 -3.50
C MET A 1 17.06 5.84 -4.26
N THR A 2 17.68 4.68 -4.40
CA THR A 2 17.15 3.51 -5.14
C THR A 2 15.73 3.12 -4.73
N LEU A 3 15.43 3.08 -3.42
CA LEU A 3 14.09 2.73 -2.93
C LEU A 3 13.01 3.72 -3.37
N ARG A 4 13.32 5.02 -3.41
CA ARG A 4 12.38 6.04 -3.90
C ARG A 4 12.07 5.86 -5.38
N ILE A 5 13.09 5.57 -6.20
CA ILE A 5 12.93 5.28 -7.62
C ILE A 5 12.03 4.04 -7.80
N ALA A 6 12.31 2.96 -7.05
CA ALA A 6 11.50 1.75 -7.09
C ALA A 6 10.01 2.04 -6.76
N LYS A 7 9.73 2.83 -5.73
CA LYS A 7 8.35 3.23 -5.37
C LYS A 7 7.66 4.00 -6.50
N VAL A 8 8.36 4.93 -7.14
CA VAL A 8 7.82 5.72 -8.27
C VAL A 8 7.52 4.80 -9.45
N LEU A 9 8.46 3.91 -9.81
CA LEU A 9 8.27 2.96 -10.91
C LEU A 9 7.11 1.99 -10.66
N LEU A 10 6.95 1.50 -9.43
CA LEU A 10 5.84 0.62 -9.07
C LEU A 10 4.49 1.35 -9.17
N VAL A 11 4.40 2.61 -8.74
CA VAL A 11 3.18 3.40 -8.92
C VAL A 11 2.86 3.60 -10.40
N PHE A 12 3.85 3.91 -11.24
CA PHE A 12 3.64 4.03 -12.68
C PHE A 12 3.27 2.70 -13.35
N ALA A 13 3.83 1.58 -12.91
CA ALA A 13 3.46 0.26 -13.41
C ALA A 13 1.97 -0.05 -13.13
N VAL A 14 1.49 0.26 -11.90
CA VAL A 14 0.07 0.11 -11.56
C VAL A 14 -0.79 1.13 -12.33
N SER A 15 -0.31 2.37 -12.56
CA SER A 15 -1.01 3.35 -13.39
C SER A 15 -1.20 2.85 -14.82
N LEU A 16 -0.15 2.28 -15.42
CA LEU A 16 -0.20 1.69 -16.76
C LEU A 16 -1.17 0.51 -16.80
N PHE A 17 -1.15 -0.37 -15.80
CA PHE A 17 -2.10 -1.47 -15.68
C PHE A 17 -3.54 -0.96 -15.75
N TYR A 18 -3.92 0.02 -14.90
CA TYR A 18 -5.28 0.59 -14.93
C TYR A 18 -5.58 1.31 -16.24
N SER A 19 -4.60 1.93 -16.90
CA SER A 19 -4.78 2.54 -18.23
C SER A 19 -5.19 1.50 -19.26
N LEU A 20 -4.54 0.33 -19.27
CA LEU A 20 -4.87 -0.76 -20.18
C LEU A 20 -6.22 -1.41 -19.84
N VAL A 21 -6.56 -1.52 -18.55
CA VAL A 21 -7.88 -2.03 -18.12
C VAL A 21 -8.99 -1.11 -18.62
N VAL A 22 -8.88 0.21 -18.40
CA VAL A 22 -9.86 1.19 -18.88
C VAL A 22 -9.95 1.18 -20.41
N LEU A 23 -8.80 1.09 -21.10
CA LEU A 23 -8.77 0.99 -22.56
C LEU A 23 -9.55 -0.26 -23.02
N ASN A 24 -9.27 -1.42 -22.45
CA ASN A 24 -9.95 -2.66 -22.82
C ASN A 24 -11.45 -2.61 -22.52
N ASN A 25 -11.84 -2.09 -21.34
CA ASN A 25 -13.25 -1.99 -20.94
C ASN A 25 -14.04 -0.99 -21.83
N THR A 26 -13.35 -0.02 -22.45
CA THR A 26 -14.00 0.95 -23.33
C THR A 26 -13.96 0.56 -24.80
N THR A 27 -12.90 -0.11 -25.26
CA THR A 27 -12.75 -0.51 -26.68
C THR A 27 -13.34 -1.86 -27.00
N ASP A 28 -13.26 -2.82 -26.06
CA ASP A 28 -13.94 -4.12 -26.12
C ASP A 28 -15.04 -4.22 -25.04
N TYR A 29 -15.96 -3.25 -25.09
CA TYR A 29 -17.01 -3.08 -24.09
C TYR A 29 -17.81 -4.37 -23.86
N ASN A 30 -18.18 -5.07 -24.92
CA ASN A 30 -19.10 -6.21 -24.84
C ASN A 30 -18.50 -7.41 -24.09
N SER A 31 -17.22 -7.70 -24.28
CA SER A 31 -16.57 -8.86 -23.63
C SER A 31 -16.66 -8.79 -22.10
N ASN A 32 -16.28 -7.66 -21.52
CA ASN A 32 -16.35 -7.47 -20.06
C ASN A 32 -17.77 -7.20 -19.56
N PHE A 33 -18.63 -6.56 -20.39
CA PHE A 33 -20.04 -6.38 -20.06
C PHE A 33 -20.76 -7.73 -19.88
N GLN A 34 -20.50 -8.73 -20.75
CA GLN A 34 -21.08 -10.06 -20.58
C GLN A 34 -20.67 -10.71 -19.26
N PHE A 35 -19.41 -10.55 -18.85
CA PHE A 35 -18.98 -11.05 -17.54
C PHE A 35 -19.83 -10.45 -16.41
N ILE A 36 -19.96 -9.12 -16.34
CA ILE A 36 -20.75 -8.45 -15.30
C ILE A 36 -22.22 -8.89 -15.39
N ARG A 37 -22.80 -8.94 -16.57
CA ARG A 37 -24.18 -9.37 -16.79
C ARG A 37 -24.44 -10.76 -16.21
N HIS A 38 -23.63 -11.76 -16.55
CA HIS A 38 -23.81 -13.14 -16.10
C HIS A 38 -23.61 -13.28 -14.58
N VAL A 39 -22.66 -12.56 -14.00
CA VAL A 39 -22.49 -12.51 -12.54
C VAL A 39 -23.73 -11.92 -11.86
N LEU A 40 -24.26 -10.80 -12.34
CA LEU A 40 -25.44 -10.15 -11.75
C LEU A 40 -26.72 -10.97 -11.92
N MET A 41 -26.87 -11.67 -13.04
CA MET A 41 -27.98 -12.58 -13.31
C MET A 41 -27.90 -13.89 -12.50
N MET A 42 -26.74 -14.23 -11.97
CA MET A 42 -26.47 -15.49 -11.25
C MET A 42 -26.86 -16.75 -12.08
N ASP A 43 -26.87 -16.66 -13.41
CA ASP A 43 -27.40 -17.66 -14.32
C ASP A 43 -26.52 -18.90 -14.48
N SER A 44 -25.31 -18.88 -13.94
CA SER A 44 -24.35 -19.98 -13.96
C SER A 44 -23.99 -20.49 -12.55
N THR A 45 -24.80 -20.16 -11.55
CA THR A 45 -24.68 -20.70 -10.20
C THR A 45 -25.19 -22.14 -10.11
N PHE A 46 -24.95 -22.83 -8.99
CA PHE A 46 -25.38 -24.22 -8.81
C PHE A 46 -26.89 -24.36 -8.91
N PRO A 47 -27.39 -25.45 -9.51
CA PRO A 47 -28.81 -25.75 -9.58
C PRO A 47 -29.45 -25.82 -8.18
N GLY A 48 -30.65 -25.23 -8.04
CA GLY A 48 -31.36 -25.20 -6.75
C GLY A 48 -30.85 -24.17 -5.75
N ASN A 49 -30.00 -23.24 -6.18
CA ASN A 49 -29.51 -22.15 -5.36
C ASN A 49 -30.67 -21.29 -4.79
N ARG A 50 -30.80 -21.26 -3.45
CA ARG A 50 -31.84 -20.45 -2.75
C ARG A 50 -31.55 -18.96 -2.73
N GLY A 51 -30.35 -18.55 -3.16
CA GLY A 51 -29.93 -17.15 -3.22
C GLY A 51 -30.39 -16.39 -4.47
N MET A 52 -31.14 -17.02 -5.39
CA MET A 52 -31.55 -16.43 -6.68
C MET A 52 -32.40 -15.16 -6.55
N TRP A 53 -32.98 -14.90 -5.39
CA TRP A 53 -33.70 -13.64 -5.10
C TRP A 53 -32.80 -12.40 -5.18
N ARG A 54 -31.47 -12.57 -5.13
CA ARG A 54 -30.47 -11.51 -5.30
C ARG A 54 -30.17 -11.18 -6.76
N ALA A 55 -30.56 -12.05 -7.68
CA ALA A 55 -30.26 -11.88 -9.09
C ALA A 55 -30.89 -10.60 -9.65
N LEU A 56 -30.10 -9.84 -10.38
CA LEU A 56 -30.53 -8.63 -11.07
C LEU A 56 -30.68 -8.96 -12.57
N ASN A 57 -31.94 -9.02 -13.02
CA ASN A 57 -32.26 -9.41 -14.40
C ASN A 57 -32.50 -8.21 -15.34
N SER A 58 -32.55 -7.00 -14.82
CA SER A 58 -32.78 -5.81 -15.63
C SER A 58 -31.52 -5.35 -16.36
N PRO A 59 -31.56 -5.15 -17.68
CA PRO A 59 -30.42 -4.62 -18.46
C PRO A 59 -29.91 -3.26 -17.95
N ALA A 60 -30.80 -2.44 -17.37
CA ALA A 60 -30.41 -1.15 -16.79
C ALA A 60 -29.40 -1.31 -15.62
N TRP A 61 -29.64 -2.30 -14.75
CA TRP A 61 -28.69 -2.61 -13.67
C TRP A 61 -27.35 -3.12 -14.20
N HIS A 62 -27.37 -3.98 -15.22
CA HIS A 62 -26.12 -4.48 -15.81
C HIS A 62 -25.26 -3.34 -16.36
N THR A 63 -25.89 -2.45 -17.14
CA THR A 63 -25.20 -1.27 -17.69
C THR A 63 -24.70 -0.35 -16.60
N MET A 64 -25.53 -0.06 -15.60
CA MET A 64 -25.16 0.83 -14.50
C MET A 64 -23.96 0.29 -13.70
N PHE A 65 -23.98 -0.98 -13.30
CA PHE A 65 -22.88 -1.58 -12.56
C PHE A 65 -21.59 -1.61 -13.38
N TYR A 66 -21.69 -1.91 -14.68
CA TYR A 66 -20.52 -1.93 -15.53
C TYR A 66 -19.92 -0.52 -15.72
N LEU A 67 -20.75 0.49 -15.94
CA LEU A 67 -20.29 1.89 -16.02
C LEU A 67 -19.68 2.38 -14.70
N LEU A 68 -20.21 1.97 -13.55
CA LEU A 68 -19.63 2.28 -12.24
C LEU A 68 -18.24 1.66 -12.07
N ILE A 69 -18.03 0.42 -12.56
CA ILE A 69 -16.71 -0.22 -12.54
C ILE A 69 -15.74 0.57 -13.42
N ILE A 70 -16.11 0.90 -14.65
CA ILE A 70 -15.25 1.69 -15.55
C ILE A 70 -14.92 3.07 -14.95
N ALA A 71 -15.90 3.73 -14.35
CA ALA A 71 -15.70 5.03 -13.69
C ALA A 71 -14.73 4.91 -12.50
N TRP A 72 -14.85 3.84 -11.71
CA TRP A 72 -13.94 3.56 -10.60
C TRP A 72 -12.51 3.31 -11.09
N GLU A 73 -12.35 2.47 -12.10
CA GLU A 73 -11.06 2.20 -12.73
C GLU A 73 -10.42 3.46 -13.32
N GLY A 74 -11.21 4.27 -14.05
CA GLY A 74 -10.76 5.52 -14.62
C GLY A 74 -10.32 6.55 -13.57
N THR A 75 -11.07 6.64 -12.47
CA THR A 75 -10.72 7.50 -11.33
C THR A 75 -9.42 7.02 -10.69
N THR A 76 -9.30 5.71 -10.45
CA THR A 76 -8.08 5.10 -9.89
C THR A 76 -6.89 5.36 -10.79
N MET A 77 -7.03 5.16 -12.09
CA MET A 77 -6.01 5.44 -13.11
C MET A 77 -5.52 6.90 -13.03
N ALA A 78 -6.46 7.86 -13.07
CA ALA A 78 -6.13 9.28 -13.06
C ALA A 78 -5.38 9.68 -11.77
N LEU A 79 -5.85 9.20 -10.61
CA LEU A 79 -5.23 9.47 -9.33
C LEU A 79 -3.84 8.81 -9.21
N LEU A 80 -3.64 7.61 -9.76
CA LEU A 80 -2.34 6.93 -9.78
C LEU A 80 -1.33 7.69 -10.64
N TRP A 81 -1.70 8.14 -11.84
CA TRP A 81 -0.83 8.96 -12.68
C TRP A 81 -0.45 10.26 -11.97
N TRP A 82 -1.44 10.94 -11.40
CA TRP A 82 -1.18 12.18 -10.66
C TRP A 82 -0.28 11.94 -9.43
N GLY A 83 -0.56 10.91 -8.63
CA GLY A 83 0.25 10.52 -7.49
C GLY A 83 1.68 10.14 -7.87
N GLY A 84 1.86 9.35 -8.94
CA GLY A 84 3.16 8.98 -9.49
C GLY A 84 3.98 10.19 -9.95
N LEU A 85 3.35 11.13 -10.66
CA LEU A 85 4.00 12.38 -11.09
C LEU A 85 4.42 13.26 -9.89
N ARG A 86 3.59 13.35 -8.84
CA ARG A 86 3.95 14.07 -7.60
C ARG A 86 5.14 13.41 -6.92
N LEU A 87 5.17 12.09 -6.83
CA LEU A 87 6.30 11.34 -6.29
C LEU A 87 7.59 11.56 -7.10
N ALA A 88 7.50 11.47 -8.43
CA ALA A 88 8.63 11.68 -9.33
C ALA A 88 9.25 13.08 -9.16
N ARG A 89 8.41 14.12 -9.05
CA ARG A 89 8.87 15.51 -8.83
C ARG A 89 9.56 15.72 -7.48
N THR A 90 9.34 14.83 -6.53
CA THR A 90 9.90 14.94 -5.15
C THR A 90 11.04 13.96 -4.89
N LEU A 91 11.53 13.21 -5.89
CA LEU A 91 12.58 12.21 -5.74
C LEU A 91 13.83 12.72 -5.02
N HIS A 92 14.28 13.94 -5.36
CA HIS A 92 15.50 14.57 -4.83
C HIS A 92 15.22 15.53 -3.65
N ARG A 93 13.97 15.59 -3.18
CA ARG A 93 13.59 16.47 -2.06
C ARG A 93 13.82 15.78 -0.71
N PRO A 94 13.88 16.54 0.41
CA PRO A 94 13.98 15.98 1.75
C PRO A 94 12.95 14.88 2.01
N ALA A 95 13.27 13.92 2.90
CA ALA A 95 12.43 12.76 3.20
C ALA A 95 11.01 13.16 3.61
N ALA A 96 10.86 14.21 4.42
CA ALA A 96 9.55 14.73 4.82
C ALA A 96 8.68 15.16 3.63
N THR A 97 9.26 15.83 2.63
CA THR A 97 8.54 16.26 1.41
C THR A 97 8.12 15.06 0.56
N PHE A 98 9.02 14.09 0.37
CA PHE A 98 8.71 12.86 -0.36
C PHE A 98 7.62 12.04 0.34
N ASN A 99 7.68 11.92 1.68
CA ASN A 99 6.66 11.22 2.46
C ASN A 99 5.27 11.87 2.34
N ARG A 100 5.19 13.19 2.33
CA ARG A 100 3.92 13.92 2.09
C ARG A 100 3.39 13.69 0.67
N ALA A 101 4.28 13.59 -0.32
CA ALA A 101 3.88 13.36 -1.70
C ALA A 101 3.23 11.98 -1.94
N LYS A 102 3.51 10.98 -1.08
CA LYS A 102 2.95 9.63 -1.15
C LYS A 102 1.45 9.57 -0.91
N THR A 103 0.88 10.52 -0.17
CA THR A 103 -0.52 10.45 0.29
C THR A 103 -1.50 10.16 -0.84
N LEU A 104 -1.33 10.86 -1.99
CA LEU A 104 -2.22 10.65 -3.13
C LEU A 104 -2.03 9.27 -3.78
N ALA A 105 -0.78 8.82 -3.93
CA ALA A 105 -0.50 7.50 -4.48
C ALA A 105 -1.03 6.38 -3.57
N ILE A 106 -0.89 6.52 -2.25
CA ILE A 106 -1.44 5.60 -1.26
C ILE A 106 -2.97 5.57 -1.35
N ALA A 107 -3.64 6.72 -1.40
CA ALA A 107 -5.09 6.79 -1.54
C ALA A 107 -5.58 6.13 -2.84
N ALA A 108 -4.88 6.36 -3.95
CA ALA A 108 -5.21 5.77 -5.24
C ALA A 108 -4.99 4.24 -5.27
N LEU A 109 -3.88 3.75 -4.70
CA LEU A 109 -3.63 2.31 -4.54
C LEU A 109 -4.69 1.65 -3.65
N THR A 110 -5.07 2.31 -2.56
CA THR A 110 -6.15 1.84 -1.68
C THR A 110 -7.48 1.77 -2.43
N LEU A 111 -7.81 2.79 -3.23
CA LEU A 111 -9.02 2.80 -4.06
C LEU A 111 -9.02 1.64 -5.05
N GLY A 112 -7.89 1.37 -5.70
CA GLY A 112 -7.74 0.24 -6.60
C GLY A 112 -7.86 -1.11 -5.90
N MET A 113 -7.28 -1.25 -4.71
CA MET A 113 -7.37 -2.45 -3.89
C MET A 113 -8.80 -2.72 -3.41
N LEU A 114 -9.53 -1.66 -3.01
CA LEU A 114 -10.92 -1.74 -2.60
C LEU A 114 -11.83 -2.19 -3.75
N MET A 115 -11.56 -1.82 -4.98
CA MET A 115 -12.32 -2.30 -6.13
C MET A 115 -12.28 -3.83 -6.21
N TRP A 116 -11.10 -4.43 -6.13
CA TRP A 116 -10.94 -5.88 -6.20
C TRP A 116 -11.54 -6.60 -4.98
N LEU A 117 -11.34 -6.03 -3.78
CA LEU A 117 -11.88 -6.60 -2.55
C LEU A 117 -13.41 -6.47 -2.49
N VAL A 118 -13.93 -5.25 -2.70
CA VAL A 118 -15.36 -4.98 -2.47
C VAL A 118 -16.20 -5.38 -3.68
N ALA A 119 -15.88 -4.90 -4.90
CA ALA A 119 -16.72 -5.17 -6.05
C ALA A 119 -16.62 -6.64 -6.50
N PHE A 120 -15.40 -7.20 -6.57
CA PHE A 120 -15.23 -8.55 -7.11
C PHE A 120 -15.29 -9.63 -6.02
N LEU A 121 -14.46 -9.57 -4.97
CA LEU A 121 -14.42 -10.65 -3.97
C LEU A 121 -15.67 -10.64 -3.08
N THR A 122 -16.10 -9.47 -2.59
CA THR A 122 -17.25 -9.42 -1.68
C THR A 122 -18.57 -9.41 -2.43
N VAL A 123 -18.80 -8.45 -3.32
CA VAL A 123 -20.11 -8.33 -3.99
C VAL A 123 -20.26 -9.38 -5.07
N GLY A 124 -19.34 -9.49 -6.01
CA GLY A 124 -19.40 -10.50 -7.06
C GLY A 124 -19.27 -11.92 -6.51
N GLY A 125 -18.26 -12.13 -5.65
CA GLY A 125 -17.96 -13.44 -5.07
C GLY A 125 -19.05 -13.93 -4.13
N GLU A 126 -19.32 -13.19 -3.05
CA GLU A 126 -20.16 -13.66 -1.96
C GLU A 126 -21.63 -13.26 -2.12
N TRP A 127 -21.92 -12.03 -2.57
CA TRP A 127 -23.32 -11.63 -2.75
C TRP A 127 -23.97 -12.28 -3.98
N PHE A 128 -23.29 -12.27 -5.14
CA PHE A 128 -23.79 -12.88 -6.37
C PHE A 128 -23.30 -14.33 -6.57
N LEU A 129 -22.58 -14.91 -5.63
CA LEU A 129 -22.10 -16.29 -5.63
C LEU A 129 -21.29 -16.65 -6.90
N MET A 130 -20.51 -15.70 -7.40
CA MET A 130 -19.69 -15.87 -8.61
C MET A 130 -18.75 -17.09 -8.51
N TRP A 131 -18.34 -17.48 -7.30
CA TRP A 131 -17.51 -18.67 -7.06
C TRP A 131 -18.16 -19.99 -7.48
N GLN A 132 -19.49 -20.04 -7.60
CA GLN A 132 -20.21 -21.22 -8.07
C GLN A 132 -20.14 -21.37 -9.60
N SER A 133 -19.84 -20.31 -10.33
CA SER A 133 -19.73 -20.34 -11.78
C SER A 133 -18.41 -20.95 -12.22
N ARG A 134 -18.46 -21.85 -13.22
CA ARG A 134 -17.24 -22.35 -13.88
C ARG A 134 -16.71 -21.40 -14.93
N GLN A 135 -17.59 -20.63 -15.57
CA GLN A 135 -17.26 -19.76 -16.70
C GLN A 135 -17.04 -18.30 -16.27
N TRP A 136 -17.84 -17.79 -15.33
CA TRP A 136 -17.88 -16.40 -14.94
C TRP A 136 -17.32 -16.15 -13.53
N ASN A 137 -16.33 -16.96 -13.12
CA ASN A 137 -15.65 -16.81 -11.83
C ASN A 137 -14.40 -15.97 -11.99
N GLY A 138 -14.43 -14.72 -11.51
CA GLY A 138 -13.31 -13.80 -11.51
C GLY A 138 -12.53 -13.74 -10.19
N GLN A 139 -12.81 -14.60 -9.20
CA GLN A 139 -12.20 -14.50 -7.87
C GLN A 139 -10.70 -14.66 -7.88
N ASP A 140 -10.15 -15.64 -8.62
CA ASP A 140 -8.70 -15.85 -8.69
C ASP A 140 -7.98 -14.65 -9.30
N THR A 141 -8.57 -14.04 -10.32
CA THR A 141 -8.03 -12.81 -10.91
C THR A 141 -8.13 -11.65 -9.95
N ALA A 142 -9.28 -11.49 -9.28
CA ALA A 142 -9.48 -10.43 -8.30
C ALA A 142 -8.52 -10.57 -7.11
N PHE A 143 -8.31 -11.78 -6.60
CA PHE A 143 -7.36 -12.03 -5.52
C PHE A 143 -5.91 -11.73 -5.92
N ARG A 144 -5.50 -12.13 -7.13
CA ARG A 144 -4.17 -11.79 -7.66
C ARG A 144 -3.97 -10.27 -7.73
N MET A 145 -4.94 -9.55 -8.27
CA MET A 145 -4.82 -8.09 -8.40
C MET A 145 -4.88 -7.39 -7.05
N PHE A 146 -5.75 -7.81 -6.14
CA PHE A 146 -5.76 -7.37 -4.75
C PHE A 146 -4.39 -7.52 -4.10
N THR A 147 -3.76 -8.69 -4.25
CA THR A 147 -2.46 -8.99 -3.67
C THR A 147 -1.34 -8.14 -4.29
N VAL A 148 -1.28 -8.05 -5.61
CA VAL A 148 -0.25 -7.25 -6.32
C VAL A 148 -0.32 -5.78 -5.89
N ILE A 149 -1.52 -5.18 -5.91
CA ILE A 149 -1.72 -3.78 -5.52
C ILE A 149 -1.42 -3.61 -4.03
N GLY A 150 -1.81 -4.56 -3.18
CA GLY A 150 -1.54 -4.55 -1.74
C GLY A 150 -0.04 -4.56 -1.43
N VAL A 151 0.75 -5.39 -2.12
CA VAL A 151 2.21 -5.40 -1.98
C VAL A 151 2.81 -4.04 -2.38
N VAL A 152 2.37 -3.47 -3.51
CA VAL A 152 2.83 -2.14 -3.94
C VAL A 152 2.44 -1.07 -2.92
N LEU A 153 1.21 -1.12 -2.39
CA LEU A 153 0.73 -0.21 -1.35
C LEU A 153 1.63 -0.27 -0.11
N LEU A 154 1.93 -1.47 0.39
CA LEU A 154 2.79 -1.67 1.56
C LEU A 154 4.20 -1.10 1.34
N LEU A 155 4.79 -1.33 0.15
CA LEU A 155 6.10 -0.80 -0.20
C LEU A 155 6.10 0.74 -0.29
N VAL A 156 5.08 1.32 -0.92
CA VAL A 156 4.95 2.78 -1.06
C VAL A 156 4.70 3.44 0.30
N ALA A 157 3.91 2.82 1.17
CA ALA A 157 3.57 3.35 2.49
C ALA A 157 4.76 3.42 3.44
N GLN A 158 5.80 2.59 3.26
CA GLN A 158 6.98 2.62 4.12
C GLN A 158 7.61 4.02 4.18
N PRO A 159 7.84 4.58 5.39
CA PRO A 159 8.41 5.90 5.53
C PRO A 159 9.85 5.96 5.01
N GLU A 160 10.24 7.11 4.44
CA GLU A 160 11.63 7.42 4.17
C GLU A 160 12.22 8.07 5.42
N SER A 161 13.37 7.57 5.88
CA SER A 161 14.21 8.26 6.85
C SER A 161 15.20 9.20 6.13
N GLU A 162 15.52 10.33 6.72
CA GLU A 162 16.70 11.07 6.28
C GLU A 162 17.92 10.21 6.63
N SER A 163 18.79 9.96 5.64
CA SER A 163 20.13 9.47 5.94
C SER A 163 20.77 10.53 6.83
N GLN A 164 21.03 10.20 8.10
CA GLN A 164 21.79 11.10 8.96
C GLN A 164 23.12 11.35 8.27
N PRO A 165 23.50 12.62 8.04
CA PRO A 165 24.83 12.91 7.54
C PRO A 165 25.86 12.29 8.51
N GLU A 166 26.95 11.75 7.99
CA GLU A 166 28.06 11.19 8.78
C GLU A 166 28.60 12.17 9.87
N ALA A 167 28.18 13.43 9.77
CA ALA A 167 28.43 14.47 10.78
C ALA A 167 27.95 14.13 12.21
N SER A 168 26.96 13.23 12.37
CA SER A 168 26.55 12.79 13.71
C SER A 168 27.57 11.81 14.31
N PHE A 169 28.15 10.95 13.45
CA PHE A 169 29.16 9.99 13.88
C PHE A 169 30.50 10.68 14.18
N SER A 170 30.90 11.70 13.41
CA SER A 170 32.07 12.50 13.69
C SER A 170 31.92 13.28 14.99
N ARG A 171 30.75 13.87 15.26
CA ARG A 171 30.48 14.63 16.49
C ARG A 171 30.51 13.71 17.73
N THR A 172 29.96 12.49 17.65
CA THR A 172 30.04 11.50 18.74
C THR A 172 31.47 11.01 18.95
N ARG A 173 32.24 10.82 17.87
CA ARG A 173 33.66 10.44 17.91
C ARG A 173 34.49 11.54 18.55
N ASP A 174 34.26 12.80 18.17
CA ASP A 174 34.98 13.96 18.72
C ASP A 174 34.61 14.21 20.20
N GLN A 175 33.36 13.99 20.59
CA GLN A 175 32.93 14.03 22.00
C GLN A 175 33.60 12.95 22.83
N LEU A 176 33.62 11.70 22.36
CA LEU A 176 34.31 10.58 23.02
C LEU A 176 35.83 10.83 23.12
N ALA A 177 36.47 11.35 22.07
CA ALA A 177 37.86 11.69 22.08
C ALA A 177 38.16 12.84 23.08
N SER A 178 37.28 13.83 23.21
CA SER A 178 37.42 14.92 24.19
C SER A 178 37.20 14.44 25.64
N GLU A 179 36.30 13.43 25.83
CA GLU A 179 36.08 12.84 27.16
C GLU A 179 37.26 11.98 27.62
N ILE A 180 37.84 11.19 26.72
CA ILE A 180 39.04 10.39 26.98
C ILE A 180 40.27 11.26 27.25
N SER A 181 40.38 12.43 26.58
CA SER A 181 41.50 13.34 26.74
C SER A 181 41.38 14.29 27.94
N ARG A 182 40.29 14.21 28.71
CA ARG A 182 40.08 15.03 29.90
C ARG A 182 40.94 14.46 31.06
N PRO A 183 41.86 15.22 31.66
CA PRO A 183 42.66 14.74 32.78
C PRO A 183 41.74 14.39 33.95
N PRO A 184 42.06 13.34 34.73
CA PRO A 184 41.25 12.95 35.87
C PRO A 184 41.13 14.12 36.84
N ASP A 185 39.90 14.44 37.22
CA ASP A 185 39.59 15.55 38.14
C ASP A 185 40.22 15.23 39.50
N SER A 186 41.32 15.90 39.80
CA SER A 186 42.10 15.77 41.04
C SER A 186 41.29 16.07 42.32
N ARG A 187 40.07 16.56 42.18
CA ARG A 187 39.17 16.85 43.32
C ARG A 187 38.37 15.62 43.84
N LYS A 188 38.35 14.54 43.09
CA LYS A 188 37.65 13.29 43.54
C LYS A 188 38.56 12.29 44.27
N ALA A 189 39.86 12.57 44.36
CA ALA A 189 40.81 11.66 44.98
C ALA A 189 40.94 11.85 46.53
N LEU A 190 40.17 12.73 47.16
CA LEU A 190 40.38 13.11 48.58
C LEU A 190 39.17 12.77 49.49
N CYS A 191 38.47 11.66 49.25
CA CYS A 191 37.46 11.15 50.17
C CYS A 191 37.55 9.63 50.25
N LEU A 192 38.66 9.11 50.76
CA LEU A 192 38.70 7.78 51.40
C LEU A 192 38.32 7.96 52.87
N PRO A 193 37.31 7.24 53.39
CA PRO A 193 37.03 7.25 54.83
C PRO A 193 38.19 6.63 55.62
N PRO A 194 38.49 7.13 56.83
CA PRO A 194 39.58 6.60 57.66
C PRO A 194 39.25 5.13 58.04
N LEU A 195 40.25 4.26 57.89
CA LEU A 195 40.22 2.89 58.38
C LEU A 195 40.01 2.92 59.94
N ALA A 196 38.84 2.48 60.36
CA ALA A 196 38.57 2.25 61.78
C ALA A 196 39.44 1.08 62.27
N HIS A 197 40.27 1.38 63.26
CA HIS A 197 41.00 0.43 64.08
C HIS A 197 40.05 -0.64 64.65
N LEU A 198 40.27 -1.89 64.26
CA LEU A 198 39.83 -3.02 65.09
C LEU A 198 40.85 -3.15 66.24
N GLY A 199 40.47 -2.63 67.41
CA GLY A 199 41.14 -2.89 68.62
C GLY A 199 40.75 -4.24 69.15
N ASP A 200 41.76 -4.87 69.76
CA ASP A 200 41.72 -6.08 70.55
C ASP A 200 40.63 -6.10 71.63
N ALA A 201 40.01 -7.23 71.83
CA ALA A 201 39.53 -7.68 73.14
C ALA A 201 39.38 -9.19 73.16
N GLY A 202 40.18 -9.80 74.01
CA GLY A 202 39.97 -10.75 75.03
C GLY A 202 39.14 -12.03 74.78
#